data_b544e226c07e457d9a3a3a40daf22e6e
#
_entry.id   b544e226c07e457d9a3a3a40daf22e6e
#
_cell.length_a   1.000
_cell.length_b   1.000
_cell.length_c   1.000
_cell.angle_alpha   90.00
_cell.angle_beta   90.00
_cell.angle_gamma   90.00
#
_symmetry.space_group_name_H-M   'P 1'
#
loop_
_entity.id
_entity.type
_entity.pdbx_description
1 polymer ?
#
loop_
_entity_poly.entity_id
_entity_poly.type
_entity_poly.pdbx_seq_one_letter_code
_entity_poly.pdbx_strand_id
1 'polypeptide(L)'
;FDNVTGAMYRGTYVDYNHGRALEFYNNGGQLVTGSYNSNGQTYHFATEQEAASSNGKLVVGQLIANGMIKFQGNTYDMIDNQVQTGQQKIDNNWYLFDKNSGAMQTGFQNLAPYGQNKICYYNPANGQMEYGQQNINGHWYLFDKVTGARLTGWQSLAPYGQNKECFYNQDGTMHYGWLDTDRYDYYFDNVTGAEYIGGSHNIDGRWYNFDNQGHCLDFNQRVINWFESRKDHLTYSMYGSRNGSDGTADCSGSMTQAIRDAGAGPYAYLYNTDSLHGYLRANGYYLVTANGNFTPERGDVIVWGRQGESGGAAGHTLVISQGGNDAQCISTCYYTNDQPGTAVQELPYNWYWHLDGCTYYYVYRQGDQHRN
;
A
#
# COMPACT_ATOMS: atom_id res chain seq x y z
N PHE A 1 34.28 -20.05 26.85
CA PHE A 1 33.18 -19.43 27.58
C PHE A 1 32.93 -18.04 27.00
N ASP A 2 31.69 -17.67 26.92
CA ASP A 2 31.29 -16.32 26.51
C ASP A 2 31.84 -15.27 27.49
N ASN A 3 32.51 -14.26 26.98
CA ASN A 3 33.20 -13.27 27.82
C ASN A 3 32.26 -12.31 28.56
N VAL A 4 31.00 -12.25 28.19
CA VAL A 4 29.97 -11.36 28.78
C VAL A 4 29.12 -12.12 29.78
N THR A 5 28.65 -13.31 29.39
CA THR A 5 27.72 -14.12 30.19
C THR A 5 28.39 -15.21 31.02
N GLY A 6 29.63 -15.56 30.70
CA GLY A 6 30.33 -16.70 31.27
C GLY A 6 29.76 -18.06 30.85
N ALA A 7 28.83 -18.07 29.89
CA ALA A 7 28.22 -19.31 29.41
C ALA A 7 29.22 -20.15 28.61
N MET A 8 29.12 -21.46 28.75
CA MET A 8 29.94 -22.41 28.00
C MET A 8 29.43 -22.47 26.53
N TYR A 9 30.35 -22.30 25.58
CA TYR A 9 30.03 -22.50 24.16
C TYR A 9 29.64 -23.95 23.90
N ARG A 10 28.59 -24.12 23.06
CA ARG A 10 28.15 -25.41 22.53
C ARG A 10 27.62 -25.17 21.12
N GLY A 11 27.87 -26.10 20.20
CA GLY A 11 27.47 -25.95 18.78
C GLY A 11 28.49 -25.15 17.98
N THR A 12 28.03 -24.57 16.87
CA THR A 12 28.85 -23.76 15.96
C THR A 12 29.08 -22.37 16.50
N TYR A 13 30.29 -21.88 16.34
CA TYR A 13 30.70 -20.54 16.69
C TYR A 13 31.55 -19.93 15.58
N VAL A 14 31.32 -18.66 15.23
CA VAL A 14 32.15 -17.92 14.27
C VAL A 14 33.08 -17.02 15.05
N ASP A 15 34.37 -17.30 14.98
CA ASP A 15 35.43 -16.48 15.63
C ASP A 15 35.80 -15.29 14.73
N TYR A 16 35.25 -14.13 15.06
CA TYR A 16 35.51 -12.87 14.35
C TYR A 16 36.93 -12.31 14.62
N ASN A 17 37.58 -12.71 15.70
CA ASN A 17 38.93 -12.26 16.00
C ASN A 17 39.97 -12.95 15.11
N HIS A 18 39.61 -14.12 14.57
CA HIS A 18 40.48 -14.93 13.70
C HIS A 18 39.85 -15.10 12.30
N GLY A 19 39.42 -14.00 11.70
CA GLY A 19 39.02 -13.97 10.30
C GLY A 19 37.74 -14.76 10.01
N ARG A 20 36.80 -14.87 10.96
CA ARG A 20 35.55 -15.64 10.81
C ARG A 20 35.76 -17.14 10.66
N ALA A 21 36.66 -17.69 11.45
CA ALA A 21 36.83 -19.13 11.55
C ALA A 21 35.55 -19.80 12.07
N LEU A 22 35.07 -20.85 11.41
CA LEU A 22 33.96 -21.65 11.93
C LEU A 22 34.50 -22.72 12.86
N GLU A 23 34.19 -22.62 14.15
CA GLU A 23 34.53 -23.55 15.20
C GLU A 23 33.33 -24.36 15.64
N PHE A 24 33.53 -25.53 16.18
CA PHE A 24 32.50 -26.36 16.77
C PHE A 24 32.88 -26.84 18.18
N TYR A 25 31.98 -26.57 19.12
CA TYR A 25 32.09 -27.02 20.50
C TYR A 25 31.09 -28.15 20.74
N ASN A 26 31.57 -29.30 21.18
CA ASN A 26 30.73 -30.46 21.48
C ASN A 26 29.76 -30.19 22.66
N ASN A 27 28.89 -31.15 22.98
CA ASN A 27 27.94 -31.00 24.09
C ASN A 27 28.62 -30.79 25.48
N GLY A 28 29.85 -31.19 25.63
CA GLY A 28 30.66 -30.95 26.81
C GLY A 28 31.38 -29.60 26.80
N GLY A 29 31.19 -28.77 25.77
CA GLY A 29 31.85 -27.48 25.63
C GLY A 29 33.33 -27.57 25.24
N GLN A 30 33.77 -28.70 24.72
CA GLN A 30 35.15 -28.89 24.26
C GLN A 30 35.21 -28.50 22.76
N LEU A 31 36.24 -27.73 22.40
CA LEU A 31 36.56 -27.41 21.01
C LEU A 31 36.92 -28.69 20.25
N VAL A 32 36.29 -28.91 19.13
CA VAL A 32 36.56 -30.06 18.26
C VAL A 32 37.75 -29.76 17.36
N THR A 33 38.69 -30.71 17.29
CA THR A 33 39.86 -30.68 16.41
C THR A 33 40.01 -32.03 15.68
N GLY A 34 40.66 -32.04 14.52
CA GLY A 34 40.84 -33.24 13.72
C GLY A 34 39.53 -33.65 12.99
N SER A 35 39.42 -34.95 12.72
CA SER A 35 38.26 -35.49 11.99
C SER A 35 37.03 -35.63 12.90
N TYR A 36 35.88 -35.12 12.44
CA TYR A 36 34.59 -35.18 13.13
C TYR A 36 33.50 -35.68 12.20
N ASN A 37 32.81 -36.72 12.61
CA ASN A 37 31.67 -37.27 11.85
C ASN A 37 30.34 -36.71 12.36
N SER A 38 29.55 -36.17 11.45
CA SER A 38 28.20 -35.69 11.72
C SER A 38 27.25 -36.07 10.55
N ASN A 39 26.16 -36.75 10.88
CA ASN A 39 25.15 -37.18 9.90
C ASN A 39 25.72 -37.95 8.68
N GLY A 40 26.72 -38.79 8.90
CA GLY A 40 27.35 -39.60 7.87
C GLY A 40 28.38 -38.87 7.01
N GLN A 41 28.63 -37.61 7.29
CA GLN A 41 29.68 -36.80 6.63
C GLN A 41 30.84 -36.54 7.58
N THR A 42 32.08 -36.63 7.07
CA THR A 42 33.29 -36.33 7.82
C THR A 42 33.73 -34.89 7.55
N TYR A 43 33.94 -34.14 8.61
CA TYR A 43 34.46 -32.79 8.60
C TYR A 43 35.87 -32.80 9.22
N HIS A 44 36.71 -31.87 8.82
CA HIS A 44 38.04 -31.74 9.38
C HIS A 44 38.21 -30.36 10.02
N PHE A 45 38.59 -30.35 11.31
CA PHE A 45 38.86 -29.15 12.06
C PHE A 45 40.38 -29.08 12.35
N ALA A 46 40.95 -27.90 12.14
CA ALA A 46 42.40 -27.70 12.29
C ALA A 46 42.90 -28.15 13.65
N THR A 47 43.90 -29.01 13.63
CA THR A 47 44.66 -29.44 14.82
C THR A 47 45.69 -28.36 15.23
N GLU A 48 46.26 -28.47 16.41
CA GLU A 48 47.34 -27.59 16.86
C GLU A 48 48.54 -27.62 15.90
N GLN A 49 48.90 -28.79 15.36
CA GLN A 49 49.98 -28.95 14.42
C GLN A 49 49.73 -28.27 13.09
N GLU A 50 48.50 -28.39 12.56
CA GLU A 50 48.09 -27.75 11.27
C GLU A 50 48.03 -26.23 11.45
N ALA A 51 47.48 -25.74 12.55
CA ALA A 51 47.44 -24.31 12.84
C ALA A 51 48.84 -23.72 12.95
N ALA A 52 49.73 -24.39 13.70
CA ALA A 52 51.13 -23.98 13.86
C ALA A 52 51.89 -23.97 12.53
N SER A 53 51.62 -24.93 11.64
CA SER A 53 52.25 -25.06 10.32
C SER A 53 51.67 -24.12 9.27
N SER A 54 50.54 -23.48 9.51
CA SER A 54 49.79 -22.67 8.54
C SER A 54 50.36 -21.27 8.32
N ASN A 55 51.37 -20.83 9.07
CA ASN A 55 51.86 -19.44 9.08
C ASN A 55 50.77 -18.43 9.42
N GLY A 56 49.88 -18.76 10.37
CA GLY A 56 48.78 -17.91 10.84
C GLY A 56 47.57 -17.90 9.93
N LYS A 57 47.46 -18.78 8.93
CA LYS A 57 46.30 -18.89 8.06
C LYS A 57 45.17 -19.71 8.67
N LEU A 58 45.46 -20.56 9.62
CA LEU A 58 44.48 -21.39 10.34
C LEU A 58 44.61 -21.16 11.85
N VAL A 59 43.49 -21.27 12.54
CA VAL A 59 43.43 -21.35 13.99
C VAL A 59 42.99 -22.74 14.43
N VAL A 60 43.39 -23.14 15.66
CA VAL A 60 43.00 -24.43 16.21
C VAL A 60 41.50 -24.56 16.30
N GLY A 61 40.96 -25.68 15.81
CA GLY A 61 39.50 -25.92 15.79
C GLY A 61 38.73 -25.25 14.66
N GLN A 62 39.41 -24.55 13.75
CA GLN A 62 38.77 -24.00 12.55
C GLN A 62 38.35 -25.09 11.56
N LEU A 63 37.13 -25.07 11.09
CA LEU A 63 36.70 -25.96 10.02
C LEU A 63 37.45 -25.66 8.72
N ILE A 64 38.10 -26.66 8.17
CA ILE A 64 38.81 -26.59 6.89
C ILE A 64 37.86 -26.98 5.78
N ALA A 65 37.33 -25.97 5.04
CA ALA A 65 36.39 -26.16 3.96
C ALA A 65 36.38 -24.98 2.99
N ASN A 66 35.96 -25.23 1.76
CA ASN A 66 35.66 -24.20 0.74
C ASN A 66 34.36 -24.52 0.05
N GLY A 67 33.67 -23.45 -0.40
CA GLY A 67 32.36 -23.51 -1.07
C GLY A 67 31.21 -23.70 -0.09
N MET A 68 30.06 -24.06 -0.62
CA MET A 68 28.83 -24.28 0.19
C MET A 68 28.91 -25.62 0.92
N ILE A 69 28.80 -25.58 2.24
CA ILE A 69 28.80 -26.77 3.10
C ILE A 69 27.56 -26.80 4.00
N LYS A 70 27.11 -28.03 4.32
CA LYS A 70 26.07 -28.24 5.34
C LYS A 70 26.74 -28.79 6.60
N PHE A 71 26.57 -28.12 7.74
CA PHE A 71 27.09 -28.57 9.00
C PHE A 71 26.09 -28.24 10.14
N GLN A 72 25.81 -29.21 11.02
CA GLN A 72 24.88 -29.06 12.15
C GLN A 72 23.52 -28.45 11.78
N GLY A 73 22.95 -28.88 10.64
CA GLY A 73 21.64 -28.45 10.15
C GLY A 73 21.65 -27.10 9.43
N ASN A 74 22.75 -26.35 9.45
CA ASN A 74 22.90 -25.08 8.76
C ASN A 74 23.74 -25.23 7.47
N THR A 75 23.56 -24.31 6.53
CA THR A 75 24.39 -24.16 5.34
C THR A 75 25.27 -22.93 5.51
N TYR A 76 26.54 -23.06 5.18
CA TYR A 76 27.55 -21.99 5.23
C TYR A 76 28.21 -21.87 3.86
N ASP A 77 28.66 -20.66 3.52
CA ASP A 77 29.59 -20.43 2.42
C ASP A 77 30.99 -20.18 2.99
N MET A 78 31.97 -20.93 2.51
CA MET A 78 33.35 -20.90 2.99
C MET A 78 34.28 -20.47 1.84
N ILE A 79 35.06 -19.43 2.08
CA ILE A 79 36.14 -19.01 1.18
C ILE A 79 37.44 -18.98 1.99
N ASP A 80 38.46 -19.70 1.53
CA ASP A 80 39.74 -19.83 2.20
C ASP A 80 39.59 -20.24 3.70
N ASN A 81 38.69 -21.20 3.94
CA ASN A 81 38.32 -21.71 5.26
C ASN A 81 37.62 -20.68 6.19
N GLN A 82 37.17 -19.57 5.65
CA GLN A 82 36.47 -18.53 6.41
C GLN A 82 35.00 -18.42 6.01
N VAL A 83 34.12 -18.29 7.00
CA VAL A 83 32.67 -18.12 6.78
C VAL A 83 32.40 -16.80 6.09
N GLN A 84 31.64 -16.85 5.05
CA GLN A 84 31.07 -15.66 4.39
C GLN A 84 29.79 -15.23 5.07
N THR A 85 29.53 -13.93 5.09
CA THR A 85 28.33 -13.33 5.74
C THR A 85 27.69 -12.28 4.81
N GLY A 86 26.44 -11.93 5.05
CA GLY A 86 25.70 -11.00 4.20
C GLY A 86 25.27 -11.63 2.89
N GLN A 87 24.97 -10.80 1.91
CA GLN A 87 24.61 -11.29 0.57
C GLN A 87 25.86 -11.74 -0.19
N GLN A 88 25.80 -12.97 -0.70
CA GLN A 88 26.87 -13.58 -1.52
C GLN A 88 26.28 -14.00 -2.88
N LYS A 89 27.04 -13.76 -3.94
CA LYS A 89 26.68 -14.21 -5.28
C LYS A 89 27.50 -15.45 -5.64
N ILE A 90 26.82 -16.61 -5.70
CA ILE A 90 27.42 -17.90 -5.98
C ILE A 90 26.72 -18.48 -7.22
N ASP A 91 27.50 -18.84 -8.24
CA ASP A 91 26.98 -19.39 -9.51
C ASP A 91 25.81 -18.59 -10.10
N ASN A 92 25.97 -17.26 -10.16
CA ASN A 92 24.99 -16.28 -10.60
C ASN A 92 23.73 -16.10 -9.75
N ASN A 93 23.55 -16.83 -8.66
CA ASN A 93 22.44 -16.71 -7.72
C ASN A 93 22.86 -15.95 -6.45
N TRP A 94 21.95 -15.15 -5.91
CA TRP A 94 22.19 -14.47 -4.65
C TRP A 94 21.68 -15.31 -3.48
N TYR A 95 22.48 -15.39 -2.43
CA TYR A 95 22.19 -16.02 -1.15
C TYR A 95 22.38 -15.01 -0.03
N LEU A 96 21.78 -15.25 1.12
CA LEU A 96 21.98 -14.45 2.31
C LEU A 96 22.53 -15.32 3.44
N PHE A 97 23.59 -14.87 4.07
CA PHE A 97 24.19 -15.52 5.23
C PHE A 97 24.11 -14.56 6.43
N ASP A 98 23.67 -15.09 7.56
CA ASP A 98 23.53 -14.31 8.79
C ASP A 98 24.85 -13.64 9.18
N LYS A 99 24.78 -12.37 9.54
CA LYS A 99 25.98 -11.57 9.80
C LYS A 99 26.77 -12.01 11.03
N ASN A 100 26.15 -12.74 11.97
CA ASN A 100 26.77 -13.17 13.23
C ASN A 100 27.12 -14.66 13.18
N SER A 101 26.23 -15.51 12.72
CA SER A 101 26.42 -16.96 12.69
C SER A 101 26.98 -17.49 11.37
N GLY A 102 26.90 -16.70 10.30
CA GLY A 102 27.22 -17.14 8.95
C GLY A 102 26.28 -18.18 8.36
N ALA A 103 25.22 -18.55 9.06
CA ALA A 103 24.24 -19.52 8.58
C ALA A 103 23.36 -18.93 7.46
N MET A 104 23.12 -19.72 6.40
CA MET A 104 22.27 -19.33 5.28
C MET A 104 20.85 -19.00 5.77
N GLN A 105 20.34 -17.86 5.34
CA GLN A 105 18.99 -17.36 5.65
C GLN A 105 18.04 -17.65 4.52
N THR A 106 16.81 -18.04 4.84
CA THR A 106 15.74 -18.31 3.87
C THR A 106 14.44 -17.62 4.26
N GLY A 107 13.42 -17.64 3.37
CA GLY A 107 12.17 -16.93 3.58
C GLY A 107 12.29 -15.42 3.34
N PHE A 108 11.36 -14.65 3.90
CA PHE A 108 11.41 -13.19 3.84
C PHE A 108 12.52 -12.64 4.74
N GLN A 109 13.39 -11.83 4.16
CA GLN A 109 14.52 -11.23 4.86
C GLN A 109 14.53 -9.71 4.67
N ASN A 110 14.54 -8.97 5.77
CA ASN A 110 14.80 -7.54 5.76
C ASN A 110 16.30 -7.29 5.70
N LEU A 111 16.76 -6.63 4.65
CA LEU A 111 18.19 -6.38 4.44
C LEU A 111 18.69 -5.06 5.05
N ALA A 112 17.87 -4.33 5.81
CA ALA A 112 18.33 -3.13 6.53
C ALA A 112 19.54 -3.39 7.43
N PRO A 113 19.64 -4.52 8.18
CA PRO A 113 20.83 -4.86 8.96
C PRO A 113 22.11 -5.06 8.13
N TYR A 114 21.97 -5.20 6.82
CA TYR A 114 23.06 -5.37 5.85
C TYR A 114 23.28 -4.10 5.00
N GLY A 115 22.70 -2.96 5.42
CA GLY A 115 22.84 -1.67 4.74
C GLY A 115 21.95 -1.47 3.50
N GLN A 116 20.91 -2.30 3.30
CA GLN A 116 20.01 -2.20 2.17
C GLN A 116 18.56 -2.08 2.66
N ASN A 117 17.91 -0.97 2.33
CA ASN A 117 16.51 -0.74 2.72
C ASN A 117 15.54 -1.48 1.78
N LYS A 118 15.51 -2.81 1.86
CA LYS A 118 14.60 -3.67 1.08
C LYS A 118 14.30 -4.97 1.80
N ILE A 119 13.18 -5.59 1.43
CA ILE A 119 12.81 -6.95 1.81
C ILE A 119 12.99 -7.83 0.57
N CYS A 120 13.69 -8.96 0.71
CA CYS A 120 13.85 -9.99 -0.32
C CYS A 120 13.27 -11.31 0.18
N TYR A 121 13.04 -12.24 -0.73
CA TYR A 121 12.67 -13.61 -0.40
C TYR A 121 13.73 -14.58 -0.91
N TYR A 122 14.17 -15.45 -0.02
CA TYR A 122 15.13 -16.52 -0.32
C TYR A 122 14.42 -17.85 -0.22
N ASN A 123 14.44 -18.62 -1.30
CA ASN A 123 13.72 -19.88 -1.41
C ASN A 123 14.15 -20.88 -0.34
N PRO A 124 13.23 -21.40 0.49
CA PRO A 124 13.58 -22.32 1.57
C PRO A 124 14.20 -23.64 1.09
N ALA A 125 13.94 -24.05 -0.15
CA ALA A 125 14.47 -25.32 -0.66
C ALA A 125 15.94 -25.24 -1.10
N ASN A 126 16.39 -24.08 -1.59
CA ASN A 126 17.74 -23.95 -2.16
C ASN A 126 18.51 -22.70 -1.67
N GLY A 127 17.89 -21.79 -0.93
CA GLY A 127 18.49 -20.56 -0.42
C GLY A 127 18.65 -19.44 -1.43
N GLN A 128 18.24 -19.63 -2.69
CA GLN A 128 18.38 -18.61 -3.74
C GLN A 128 17.38 -17.49 -3.59
N MET A 129 17.82 -16.25 -3.87
CA MET A 129 16.93 -15.08 -3.92
C MET A 129 15.96 -15.19 -5.09
N GLU A 130 14.68 -14.95 -4.82
CA GLU A 130 13.61 -15.01 -5.80
C GLU A 130 13.33 -13.65 -6.44
N TYR A 131 12.83 -13.69 -7.69
CA TYR A 131 12.50 -12.54 -8.53
C TYR A 131 11.16 -12.72 -9.22
N GLY A 132 10.56 -11.61 -9.67
CA GLY A 132 9.28 -11.64 -10.38
C GLY A 132 8.13 -12.02 -9.46
N GLN A 133 7.06 -12.57 -10.04
CA GLN A 133 5.91 -13.04 -9.29
C GLN A 133 6.20 -14.38 -8.61
N GLN A 134 5.93 -14.47 -7.31
CA GLN A 134 6.08 -15.68 -6.51
C GLN A 134 4.80 -15.96 -5.73
N ASN A 135 4.33 -17.20 -5.77
CA ASN A 135 3.27 -17.65 -4.86
C ASN A 135 3.91 -18.25 -3.61
N ILE A 136 3.69 -17.60 -2.47
CA ILE A 136 4.25 -17.99 -1.19
C ILE A 136 3.09 -18.23 -0.22
N ASN A 137 2.90 -19.45 0.20
CA ASN A 137 1.82 -19.87 1.10
C ASN A 137 0.41 -19.45 0.63
N GLY A 138 0.16 -19.50 -0.69
CA GLY A 138 -1.14 -19.16 -1.28
C GLY A 138 -1.34 -17.68 -1.61
N HIS A 139 -0.39 -16.82 -1.29
CA HIS A 139 -0.40 -15.39 -1.62
C HIS A 139 0.61 -15.05 -2.72
N TRP A 140 0.22 -14.20 -3.65
CA TRP A 140 1.12 -13.71 -4.68
C TRP A 140 1.86 -12.46 -4.21
N TYR A 141 3.17 -12.45 -4.45
CA TYR A 141 4.09 -11.35 -4.21
C TYR A 141 4.83 -11.01 -5.51
N LEU A 142 5.31 -9.77 -5.59
CA LEU A 142 6.16 -9.34 -6.70
C LEU A 142 7.51 -8.89 -6.17
N PHE A 143 8.56 -9.42 -6.78
CA PHE A 143 9.94 -9.01 -6.49
C PHE A 143 10.56 -8.39 -7.73
N ASP A 144 11.24 -7.26 -7.54
CA ASP A 144 11.95 -6.58 -8.61
C ASP A 144 12.93 -7.53 -9.31
N LYS A 145 12.88 -7.57 -10.64
CA LYS A 145 13.65 -8.54 -11.43
C LYS A 145 15.17 -8.33 -11.44
N VAL A 146 15.65 -7.20 -10.95
CA VAL A 146 17.08 -6.86 -10.89
C VAL A 146 17.59 -6.92 -9.45
N THR A 147 16.86 -6.32 -8.53
CA THR A 147 17.30 -6.14 -7.14
C THR A 147 16.76 -7.19 -6.19
N GLY A 148 15.73 -7.97 -6.59
CA GLY A 148 14.99 -8.90 -5.74
C GLY A 148 14.19 -8.23 -4.62
N ALA A 149 14.04 -6.89 -4.66
CA ALA A 149 13.26 -6.17 -3.67
C ALA A 149 11.77 -6.48 -3.81
N ARG A 150 11.08 -6.77 -2.70
CA ARG A 150 9.63 -6.90 -2.67
C ARG A 150 8.98 -5.58 -3.06
N LEU A 151 8.08 -5.61 -4.03
CA LEU A 151 7.35 -4.45 -4.52
C LEU A 151 5.98 -4.34 -3.86
N THR A 152 5.49 -3.10 -3.70
CA THR A 152 4.18 -2.74 -3.15
C THR A 152 3.56 -1.63 -3.98
N GLY A 153 2.25 -1.35 -3.77
CA GLY A 153 1.52 -0.35 -4.53
C GLY A 153 1.20 -0.80 -5.96
N TRP A 154 0.96 0.15 -6.84
CA TRP A 154 0.66 -0.06 -8.25
C TRP A 154 1.86 -0.63 -8.99
N GLN A 155 1.64 -1.72 -9.74
CA GLN A 155 2.70 -2.40 -10.49
C GLN A 155 2.20 -2.84 -11.85
N SER A 156 2.88 -2.41 -12.90
CA SER A 156 2.71 -2.99 -14.23
C SER A 156 3.43 -4.34 -14.32
N LEU A 157 2.72 -5.36 -14.74
CA LEU A 157 3.33 -6.68 -14.97
C LEU A 157 3.83 -6.87 -16.39
N ALA A 158 3.76 -5.86 -17.26
CA ALA A 158 4.33 -5.92 -18.62
C ALA A 158 5.82 -6.28 -18.63
N PRO A 159 6.68 -5.76 -17.73
CA PRO A 159 8.08 -6.18 -17.64
C PRO A 159 8.28 -7.65 -17.27
N TYR A 160 7.24 -8.30 -16.72
CA TYR A 160 7.23 -9.72 -16.32
C TYR A 160 6.47 -10.60 -17.32
N GLY A 161 6.14 -10.07 -18.52
CA GLY A 161 5.48 -10.80 -19.60
C GLY A 161 3.96 -10.92 -19.48
N GLN A 162 3.32 -10.10 -18.64
CA GLN A 162 1.86 -10.07 -18.45
C GLN A 162 1.35 -8.64 -18.70
N ASN A 163 0.46 -8.48 -19.68
CA ASN A 163 -0.11 -7.17 -19.99
C ASN A 163 -1.27 -6.85 -19.05
N LYS A 164 -0.96 -6.51 -17.80
CA LYS A 164 -1.93 -6.11 -16.77
C LYS A 164 -1.28 -5.23 -15.71
N GLU A 165 -2.08 -4.37 -15.10
CA GLU A 165 -1.77 -3.64 -13.89
C GLU A 165 -2.31 -4.41 -12.67
N CYS A 166 -1.57 -4.39 -11.57
CA CYS A 166 -1.95 -5.00 -10.30
C CYS A 166 -1.59 -4.05 -9.14
N PHE A 167 -2.23 -4.25 -8.01
CA PHE A 167 -1.86 -3.56 -6.78
C PHE A 167 -1.33 -4.56 -5.74
N TYR A 168 -0.25 -4.21 -5.05
CA TYR A 168 0.32 -5.00 -3.98
C TYR A 168 0.21 -4.23 -2.66
N ASN A 169 -0.42 -4.84 -1.67
CA ASN A 169 -0.63 -4.28 -0.34
C ASN A 169 0.71 -3.93 0.34
N GLN A 170 0.68 -3.20 1.45
CA GLN A 170 1.90 -2.82 2.17
C GLN A 170 2.69 -4.03 2.70
N ASP A 171 2.00 -5.14 3.00
CA ASP A 171 2.63 -6.41 3.37
C ASP A 171 3.24 -7.15 2.16
N GLY A 172 3.03 -6.64 0.94
CA GLY A 172 3.50 -7.17 -0.33
C GLY A 172 2.58 -8.19 -0.99
N THR A 173 1.46 -8.55 -0.40
CA THR A 173 0.47 -9.45 -1.01
C THR A 173 -0.26 -8.77 -2.15
N MET A 174 -0.53 -9.48 -3.25
CA MET A 174 -1.37 -8.99 -4.34
C MET A 174 -2.78 -8.69 -3.82
N HIS A 175 -3.31 -7.53 -4.21
CA HIS A 175 -4.66 -7.11 -3.87
C HIS A 175 -5.70 -7.72 -4.82
N TYR A 176 -6.91 -7.98 -4.30
CA TYR A 176 -8.07 -8.48 -5.02
C TYR A 176 -9.32 -7.75 -4.54
N GLY A 177 -10.31 -7.61 -5.41
CA GLY A 177 -11.56 -6.95 -5.08
C GLY A 177 -11.46 -5.42 -5.09
N TRP A 178 -12.30 -4.77 -4.30
CA TRP A 178 -12.36 -3.32 -4.21
C TRP A 178 -11.14 -2.74 -3.49
N LEU A 179 -10.61 -1.67 -4.06
CA LEU A 179 -9.60 -0.79 -3.45
C LEU A 179 -10.16 0.62 -3.40
N ASP A 180 -10.64 1.00 -2.24
CA ASP A 180 -11.17 2.33 -1.99
C ASP A 180 -10.03 3.23 -1.54
N THR A 181 -9.81 4.31 -2.27
CA THR A 181 -8.83 5.33 -1.92
C THR A 181 -9.55 6.61 -1.50
N ASP A 182 -8.79 7.57 -0.99
CA ASP A 182 -9.37 8.87 -0.60
C ASP A 182 -10.05 9.59 -1.77
N ARG A 183 -9.64 9.29 -3.03
CA ARG A 183 -10.14 10.01 -4.21
C ARG A 183 -10.93 9.14 -5.18
N TYR A 184 -10.53 7.89 -5.43
CA TYR A 184 -11.15 7.00 -6.41
C TYR A 184 -11.28 5.59 -5.87
N ASP A 185 -12.27 4.85 -6.36
CA ASP A 185 -12.43 3.43 -6.11
C ASP A 185 -12.00 2.65 -7.35
N TYR A 186 -11.31 1.55 -7.12
CA TYR A 186 -10.78 0.63 -8.13
C TYR A 186 -11.25 -0.78 -7.85
N TYR A 187 -11.18 -1.63 -8.86
CA TYR A 187 -11.46 -3.05 -8.67
C TYR A 187 -10.41 -3.93 -9.33
N PHE A 188 -9.96 -4.92 -8.59
CA PHE A 188 -9.00 -5.93 -9.05
C PHE A 188 -9.68 -7.29 -9.14
N ASP A 189 -9.58 -7.94 -10.30
CA ASP A 189 -10.16 -9.24 -10.56
C ASP A 189 -9.78 -10.27 -9.46
N ASN A 190 -10.77 -10.95 -8.91
CA ASN A 190 -10.61 -11.84 -7.75
C ASN A 190 -9.76 -13.10 -8.04
N VAL A 191 -9.45 -13.40 -9.28
CA VAL A 191 -8.66 -14.56 -9.69
C VAL A 191 -7.27 -14.15 -10.17
N THR A 192 -7.21 -13.14 -11.00
CA THR A 192 -5.98 -12.74 -11.70
C THR A 192 -5.27 -11.57 -11.04
N GLY A 193 -5.96 -10.82 -10.15
CA GLY A 193 -5.47 -9.57 -9.58
C GLY A 193 -5.30 -8.44 -10.60
N ALA A 194 -5.87 -8.60 -11.82
CA ALA A 194 -5.81 -7.56 -12.84
C ALA A 194 -6.77 -6.42 -12.52
N GLU A 195 -6.33 -5.18 -12.66
CA GLU A 195 -7.18 -4.00 -12.56
C GLU A 195 -8.25 -3.99 -13.65
N TYR A 196 -9.49 -3.62 -13.30
CA TYR A 196 -10.52 -3.35 -14.28
C TYR A 196 -10.37 -1.93 -14.84
N ILE A 197 -10.15 -1.84 -16.15
CA ILE A 197 -9.90 -0.60 -16.86
C ILE A 197 -10.88 -0.49 -18.04
N GLY A 198 -11.54 0.65 -18.13
CA GLY A 198 -12.44 0.97 -19.25
C GLY A 198 -13.65 0.06 -19.37
N GLY A 199 -14.77 0.61 -19.85
CA GLY A 199 -15.97 -0.15 -20.15
C GLY A 199 -16.74 -0.64 -18.92
N SER A 200 -17.64 -1.61 -19.15
CA SER A 200 -18.55 -2.16 -18.14
C SER A 200 -18.10 -3.56 -17.72
N HIS A 201 -18.02 -3.79 -16.42
CA HIS A 201 -17.62 -5.07 -15.81
C HIS A 201 -18.71 -5.55 -14.84
N ASN A 202 -19.01 -6.85 -14.86
CA ASN A 202 -19.92 -7.45 -13.90
C ASN A 202 -19.14 -7.91 -12.66
N ILE A 203 -19.51 -7.37 -11.50
CA ILE A 203 -18.92 -7.69 -10.20
C ILE A 203 -20.08 -8.19 -9.30
N ASP A 204 -20.05 -9.45 -8.94
CA ASP A 204 -21.04 -10.10 -8.07
C ASP A 204 -22.50 -9.89 -8.53
N GLY A 205 -22.73 -9.93 -9.86
CA GLY A 205 -24.06 -9.77 -10.47
C GLY A 205 -24.49 -8.33 -10.70
N ARG A 206 -23.71 -7.34 -10.34
CA ARG A 206 -23.94 -5.91 -10.58
C ARG A 206 -22.95 -5.38 -11.62
N TRP A 207 -23.43 -4.56 -12.56
CA TRP A 207 -22.58 -3.94 -13.57
C TRP A 207 -22.01 -2.61 -13.08
N TYR A 208 -20.71 -2.42 -13.26
CA TYR A 208 -20.00 -1.18 -12.96
C TYR A 208 -19.25 -0.69 -14.19
N ASN A 209 -19.14 0.62 -14.33
CA ASN A 209 -18.36 1.25 -15.38
C ASN A 209 -17.05 1.79 -14.83
N PHE A 210 -15.97 1.58 -15.56
CA PHE A 210 -14.64 2.09 -15.24
C PHE A 210 -14.15 2.98 -16.38
N ASP A 211 -13.45 4.05 -16.05
CA ASP A 211 -12.76 4.86 -17.04
C ASP A 211 -11.45 4.22 -17.50
N ASN A 212 -10.73 4.89 -18.41
CA ASN A 212 -9.48 4.38 -18.94
C ASN A 212 -8.31 4.44 -17.95
N GLN A 213 -8.48 5.06 -16.79
CA GLN A 213 -7.56 5.11 -15.67
C GLN A 213 -7.92 4.09 -14.57
N GLY A 214 -8.96 3.28 -14.77
CA GLY A 214 -9.43 2.29 -13.81
C GLY A 214 -10.30 2.86 -12.69
N HIS A 215 -10.69 4.15 -12.74
CA HIS A 215 -11.59 4.72 -11.73
C HIS A 215 -13.02 4.18 -11.92
N CYS A 216 -13.61 3.66 -10.85
CA CYS A 216 -15.01 3.27 -10.87
C CYS A 216 -15.91 4.50 -10.99
N LEU A 217 -16.78 4.51 -11.99
CA LEU A 217 -17.78 5.57 -12.23
C LEU A 217 -19.06 5.26 -11.44
N ASP A 218 -18.92 5.06 -10.14
CA ASP A 218 -20.03 4.86 -9.22
C ASP A 218 -20.89 6.13 -9.06
N PHE A 219 -21.93 6.03 -8.23
CA PHE A 219 -22.84 7.16 -7.99
C PHE A 219 -22.08 8.40 -7.45
N ASN A 220 -21.20 8.22 -6.47
CA ASN A 220 -20.44 9.32 -5.86
C ASN A 220 -19.51 9.97 -6.88
N GLN A 221 -18.82 9.16 -7.70
CA GLN A 221 -17.94 9.68 -8.74
C GLN A 221 -18.73 10.44 -9.82
N ARG A 222 -19.94 9.97 -10.18
CA ARG A 222 -20.77 10.69 -11.14
C ARG A 222 -21.25 12.05 -10.61
N VAL A 223 -21.55 12.15 -9.30
CA VAL A 223 -21.88 13.45 -8.65
C VAL A 223 -20.66 14.38 -8.74
N ILE A 224 -19.47 13.91 -8.40
CA ILE A 224 -18.23 14.70 -8.47
C ILE A 224 -17.93 15.11 -9.90
N ASN A 225 -18.01 14.18 -10.87
CA ASN A 225 -17.75 14.43 -12.29
C ASN A 225 -18.73 15.46 -12.88
N TRP A 226 -19.95 15.57 -12.33
CA TRP A 226 -20.89 16.60 -12.75
C TRP A 226 -20.31 18.00 -12.53
N PHE A 227 -19.66 18.25 -11.38
CA PHE A 227 -18.97 19.50 -11.09
C PHE A 227 -17.68 19.63 -11.90
N GLU A 228 -16.83 18.60 -11.93
CA GLU A 228 -15.56 18.64 -12.64
C GLU A 228 -15.71 18.99 -14.12
N SER A 229 -16.72 18.42 -14.79
CA SER A 229 -17.02 18.71 -16.19
C SER A 229 -17.55 20.13 -16.45
N ARG A 230 -17.86 20.88 -15.41
CA ARG A 230 -18.41 22.24 -15.47
C ARG A 230 -17.47 23.30 -14.89
N LYS A 231 -16.26 22.94 -14.52
CA LYS A 231 -15.17 23.91 -14.27
C LYS A 231 -15.01 24.78 -15.50
N ASP A 232 -14.78 26.06 -15.30
CA ASP A 232 -14.63 27.10 -16.34
C ASP A 232 -15.88 27.36 -17.23
N HIS A 233 -17.03 26.78 -16.88
CA HIS A 233 -18.26 26.90 -17.70
C HIS A 233 -19.42 27.58 -16.97
N LEU A 234 -19.50 27.50 -15.64
CA LEU A 234 -20.61 28.03 -14.88
C LEU A 234 -20.30 29.34 -14.18
N THR A 235 -21.29 30.25 -14.21
CA THR A 235 -21.28 31.49 -13.43
C THR A 235 -22.15 31.32 -12.19
N TYR A 236 -21.70 31.77 -11.02
CA TYR A 236 -22.52 31.71 -9.81
C TYR A 236 -23.73 32.65 -9.94
N SER A 237 -24.91 32.14 -9.69
CA SER A 237 -26.11 32.96 -9.57
C SER A 237 -27.24 32.22 -8.85
N MET A 238 -27.86 32.90 -7.89
CA MET A 238 -29.10 32.43 -7.23
C MET A 238 -30.36 32.68 -8.10
N TYR A 239 -30.19 33.33 -9.26
CA TYR A 239 -31.23 33.61 -10.25
C TYR A 239 -30.91 32.80 -11.52
N GLY A 240 -31.90 32.76 -12.47
CA GLY A 240 -31.74 31.95 -13.67
C GLY A 240 -32.03 30.49 -13.43
N SER A 241 -31.32 29.59 -14.14
CA SER A 241 -31.58 28.14 -14.06
C SER A 241 -31.20 27.52 -12.75
N ARG A 242 -30.24 28.07 -12.06
CA ARG A 242 -29.63 27.56 -10.80
C ARG A 242 -28.99 26.19 -10.89
N ASN A 243 -29.25 25.41 -11.94
CA ASN A 243 -28.76 24.04 -12.18
C ASN A 243 -27.74 23.92 -13.33
N GLY A 244 -27.32 25.05 -13.88
CA GLY A 244 -26.32 25.10 -14.95
C GLY A 244 -26.87 25.00 -16.36
N SER A 245 -28.20 24.85 -16.57
CA SER A 245 -28.78 24.65 -17.93
C SER A 245 -28.71 25.90 -18.83
N ASP A 246 -28.61 27.09 -18.22
CA ASP A 246 -28.43 28.38 -18.92
C ASP A 246 -27.01 28.96 -18.71
N GLY A 247 -26.08 28.19 -18.16
CA GLY A 247 -24.74 28.66 -17.80
C GLY A 247 -24.65 29.28 -16.41
N THR A 248 -25.79 29.37 -15.66
CA THR A 248 -25.78 29.86 -14.28
C THR A 248 -26.17 28.77 -13.27
N ALA A 249 -25.55 28.79 -12.13
CA ALA A 249 -25.83 27.83 -11.06
C ALA A 249 -25.60 28.42 -9.68
N ASP A 250 -26.34 27.93 -8.68
CA ASP A 250 -26.03 28.12 -7.26
C ASP A 250 -25.62 26.78 -6.61
N CYS A 251 -25.18 26.83 -5.36
CA CYS A 251 -24.66 25.64 -4.66
C CYS A 251 -25.70 24.51 -4.56
N SER A 252 -26.90 24.79 -4.14
CA SER A 252 -27.96 23.79 -3.90
C SER A 252 -28.65 23.32 -5.17
N GLY A 253 -28.82 24.21 -6.17
CA GLY A 253 -29.32 23.87 -7.48
C GLY A 253 -28.40 22.95 -8.25
N SER A 254 -27.09 23.23 -8.26
CA SER A 254 -26.06 22.35 -8.83
C SER A 254 -26.05 21.00 -8.15
N MET A 255 -26.05 20.96 -6.79
CA MET A 255 -26.05 19.72 -6.04
C MET A 255 -27.28 18.87 -6.33
N THR A 256 -28.49 19.50 -6.39
CA THR A 256 -29.73 18.81 -6.76
C THR A 256 -29.59 18.16 -8.13
N GLN A 257 -29.08 18.92 -9.13
CA GLN A 257 -28.91 18.42 -10.50
C GLN A 257 -27.85 17.33 -10.59
N ALA A 258 -26.69 17.52 -9.92
CA ALA A 258 -25.60 16.54 -9.92
C ALA A 258 -26.04 15.18 -9.36
N ILE A 259 -26.76 15.17 -8.25
CA ILE A 259 -27.31 13.96 -7.63
C ILE A 259 -28.33 13.28 -8.56
N ARG A 260 -29.19 14.06 -9.19
CA ARG A 260 -30.16 13.52 -10.17
C ARG A 260 -29.48 12.90 -11.38
N ASP A 261 -28.51 13.61 -11.97
CA ASP A 261 -27.81 13.15 -13.18
C ASP A 261 -26.90 11.93 -12.86
N ALA A 262 -26.51 11.77 -11.60
CA ALA A 262 -25.82 10.57 -11.13
C ALA A 262 -26.74 9.33 -11.02
N GLY A 263 -28.06 9.46 -11.22
CA GLY A 263 -29.00 8.35 -11.20
C GLY A 263 -29.95 8.33 -10.00
N ALA A 264 -30.07 9.44 -9.29
CA ALA A 264 -31.10 9.61 -8.26
C ALA A 264 -32.51 9.80 -8.84
N GLY A 265 -33.50 9.69 -7.97
CA GLY A 265 -34.88 9.97 -8.33
C GLY A 265 -35.09 11.41 -8.80
N PRO A 266 -36.16 11.66 -9.58
CA PRO A 266 -36.47 13.00 -10.08
C PRO A 266 -36.80 13.96 -8.92
N TYR A 267 -36.49 15.23 -9.14
CA TYR A 267 -36.92 16.29 -8.24
C TYR A 267 -38.10 17.06 -8.85
N ALA A 268 -39.02 17.51 -8.00
CA ALA A 268 -40.17 18.33 -8.45
C ALA A 268 -39.79 19.81 -8.64
N TYR A 269 -38.78 20.26 -7.89
CA TYR A 269 -38.21 21.62 -7.95
C TYR A 269 -36.74 21.56 -7.47
N LEU A 270 -35.94 22.55 -7.84
CA LEU A 270 -34.59 22.65 -7.34
C LEU A 270 -34.62 22.99 -5.84
N TYR A 271 -34.01 22.13 -5.06
CA TYR A 271 -33.93 22.30 -3.63
C TYR A 271 -33.01 23.48 -3.25
N ASN A 272 -33.28 24.11 -2.14
CA ASN A 272 -32.36 24.98 -1.42
C ASN A 272 -31.69 24.17 -0.27
N THR A 273 -30.76 24.78 0.43
CA THR A 273 -30.04 24.13 1.54
C THR A 273 -30.97 23.61 2.65
N ASP A 274 -32.10 24.27 2.95
CA ASP A 274 -33.07 23.79 3.93
C ASP A 274 -33.83 22.53 3.48
N SER A 275 -34.16 22.43 2.22
CA SER A 275 -34.99 21.32 1.66
C SER A 275 -34.15 20.18 1.11
N LEU A 276 -32.87 20.40 0.82
CA LEU A 276 -31.95 19.40 0.26
C LEU A 276 -31.82 18.14 1.16
N HIS A 277 -31.89 18.30 2.47
CA HIS A 277 -31.84 17.20 3.45
C HIS A 277 -32.83 16.06 3.17
N GLY A 278 -34.04 16.40 2.78
CA GLY A 278 -35.09 15.42 2.42
C GLY A 278 -34.74 14.66 1.14
N TYR A 279 -34.24 15.36 0.14
CA TYR A 279 -33.84 14.78 -1.13
C TYR A 279 -32.65 13.83 -0.97
N LEU A 280 -31.64 14.21 -0.18
CA LEU A 280 -30.50 13.35 0.13
C LEU A 280 -30.97 12.04 0.77
N ARG A 281 -31.79 12.10 1.83
CA ARG A 281 -32.31 10.90 2.50
C ARG A 281 -33.17 10.03 1.58
N ALA A 282 -34.00 10.62 0.74
CA ALA A 282 -34.82 9.89 -0.22
C ALA A 282 -33.99 9.16 -1.29
N ASN A 283 -32.73 9.55 -1.48
CA ASN A 283 -31.80 8.97 -2.43
C ASN A 283 -30.66 8.15 -1.80
N GLY A 284 -30.86 7.63 -0.59
CA GLY A 284 -29.99 6.66 0.04
C GLY A 284 -28.84 7.26 0.86
N TYR A 285 -28.82 8.58 1.06
CA TYR A 285 -27.90 9.21 1.99
C TYR A 285 -28.41 9.11 3.42
N TYR A 286 -27.53 8.81 4.36
CA TYR A 286 -27.80 8.89 5.78
C TYR A 286 -27.00 10.02 6.43
N LEU A 287 -27.49 10.53 7.56
CA LEU A 287 -26.81 11.58 8.32
C LEU A 287 -25.67 10.95 9.13
N VAL A 288 -24.44 11.35 8.85
CA VAL A 288 -23.24 10.95 9.62
C VAL A 288 -23.18 11.76 10.91
N THR A 289 -23.30 13.08 10.81
CA THR A 289 -23.27 13.99 11.96
C THR A 289 -23.96 15.33 11.67
N ALA A 290 -24.35 15.98 12.74
CA ALA A 290 -24.80 17.39 12.73
C ALA A 290 -23.82 18.17 13.64
N ASN A 291 -22.91 18.92 13.04
CA ASN A 291 -21.90 19.76 13.71
C ASN A 291 -20.99 19.00 14.68
N GLY A 292 -20.82 17.69 14.48
CA GLY A 292 -19.92 16.84 15.27
C GLY A 292 -18.70 16.42 14.47
N ASN A 293 -17.71 15.85 15.13
CA ASN A 293 -16.50 15.34 14.47
C ASN A 293 -16.84 14.24 13.47
N PHE A 294 -16.16 14.22 12.34
CA PHE A 294 -16.24 13.16 11.35
C PHE A 294 -14.91 13.06 10.58
N THR A 295 -14.69 11.93 9.95
CA THR A 295 -13.63 11.75 8.95
C THR A 295 -14.27 11.93 7.58
N PRO A 296 -13.85 12.93 6.78
CA PRO A 296 -14.38 13.12 5.43
C PRO A 296 -14.11 11.91 4.54
N GLU A 297 -15.14 11.45 3.84
CA GLU A 297 -15.01 10.40 2.82
C GLU A 297 -15.47 10.95 1.45
N ARG A 298 -14.90 10.44 0.37
CA ARG A 298 -15.30 10.79 -1.00
C ARG A 298 -16.78 10.56 -1.19
N GLY A 299 -17.49 11.55 -1.73
CA GLY A 299 -18.94 11.51 -1.94
C GLY A 299 -19.78 11.99 -0.75
N ASP A 300 -19.18 12.32 0.39
CA ASP A 300 -19.91 12.99 1.47
C ASP A 300 -20.48 14.31 0.94
N VAL A 301 -21.80 14.49 1.07
CA VAL A 301 -22.46 15.77 0.80
C VAL A 301 -22.61 16.54 2.11
N ILE A 302 -22.03 17.73 2.14
CA ILE A 302 -22.07 18.60 3.33
C ILE A 302 -23.03 19.77 3.06
N VAL A 303 -23.92 20.00 3.99
CA VAL A 303 -24.87 21.13 3.97
C VAL A 303 -24.55 22.05 5.14
N TRP A 304 -24.15 23.29 4.84
CA TRP A 304 -23.86 24.33 5.81
C TRP A 304 -25.07 25.16 6.13
N GLY A 305 -25.17 25.63 7.35
CA GLY A 305 -26.29 26.37 7.90
C GLY A 305 -27.27 25.47 8.68
N ARG A 306 -27.95 26.05 9.69
CA ARG A 306 -28.96 25.30 10.46
C ARG A 306 -30.20 25.06 9.61
N GLN A 307 -30.73 23.84 9.64
CA GLN A 307 -31.96 23.51 8.95
C GLN A 307 -33.12 24.39 9.48
N GLY A 308 -33.85 25.00 8.57
CA GLY A 308 -34.88 26.00 8.87
C GLY A 308 -34.38 27.46 8.83
N GLU A 309 -33.05 27.65 8.80
CA GLU A 309 -32.40 28.97 8.83
C GLU A 309 -31.39 29.15 7.69
N SER A 310 -31.18 28.14 6.84
CA SER A 310 -30.13 28.12 5.82
C SER A 310 -30.63 28.46 4.39
N GLY A 311 -31.85 28.96 4.27
CA GLY A 311 -32.41 29.35 2.97
C GLY A 311 -31.71 30.55 2.34
N GLY A 312 -31.60 30.58 1.01
CA GLY A 312 -30.99 31.66 0.26
C GLY A 312 -29.48 31.75 0.51
N ALA A 313 -28.98 32.96 0.83
CA ALA A 313 -27.55 33.23 1.03
C ALA A 313 -27.02 32.76 2.40
N ALA A 314 -27.88 32.23 3.29
CA ALA A 314 -27.50 31.82 4.64
C ALA A 314 -26.96 30.38 4.73
N GLY A 315 -26.94 29.65 3.64
CA GLY A 315 -26.46 28.25 3.58
C GLY A 315 -25.63 27.96 2.36
N HIS A 316 -24.87 26.88 2.44
CA HIS A 316 -24.07 26.38 1.32
C HIS A 316 -24.11 24.84 1.27
N THR A 317 -23.75 24.26 0.14
CA THR A 317 -23.58 22.81 0.02
C THR A 317 -22.43 22.46 -0.92
N LEU A 318 -21.76 21.39 -0.61
CA LEU A 318 -20.60 20.89 -1.33
C LEU A 318 -20.54 19.35 -1.27
N VAL A 319 -19.73 18.74 -2.12
CA VAL A 319 -19.42 17.32 -2.05
C VAL A 319 -17.92 17.15 -1.82
N ILE A 320 -17.54 16.21 -0.96
CA ILE A 320 -16.14 15.82 -0.77
C ILE A 320 -15.67 15.07 -2.02
N SER A 321 -14.69 15.64 -2.72
CA SER A 321 -14.08 15.04 -3.92
C SER A 321 -12.92 14.12 -3.58
N GLN A 322 -12.24 14.39 -2.46
CA GLN A 322 -11.19 13.56 -1.89
C GLN A 322 -11.34 13.52 -0.37
N GLY A 323 -11.39 12.32 0.20
CA GLY A 323 -11.50 12.09 1.65
C GLY A 323 -10.19 12.23 2.40
N GLY A 324 -10.19 11.76 3.64
CA GLY A 324 -9.00 11.71 4.50
C GLY A 324 -8.62 13.04 5.16
N ASN A 325 -7.38 13.10 5.65
CA ASN A 325 -6.87 14.26 6.41
C ASN A 325 -6.72 15.52 5.56
N ASP A 326 -6.40 15.35 4.26
CA ASP A 326 -6.21 16.44 3.30
C ASP A 326 -7.44 16.59 2.38
N ALA A 327 -8.63 16.40 2.97
CA ALA A 327 -9.90 16.38 2.25
C ALA A 327 -10.07 17.60 1.34
N GLN A 328 -10.48 17.31 0.09
CA GLN A 328 -10.88 18.31 -0.89
C GLN A 328 -12.39 18.28 -1.06
N CYS A 329 -12.98 19.41 -1.36
CA CYS A 329 -14.40 19.51 -1.70
C CYS A 329 -14.58 20.27 -2.99
N ILE A 330 -15.67 19.94 -3.72
CA ILE A 330 -16.03 20.62 -4.95
C ILE A 330 -17.47 21.12 -4.85
N SER A 331 -17.72 22.34 -5.31
CA SER A 331 -19.05 22.96 -5.32
C SER A 331 -19.12 24.15 -6.27
N THR A 332 -20.33 24.68 -6.42
CA THR A 332 -20.55 25.98 -7.06
C THR A 332 -20.44 27.05 -5.99
N CYS A 333 -19.34 27.81 -6.02
CA CYS A 333 -18.89 28.71 -4.95
C CYS A 333 -19.38 30.14 -5.14
N TYR A 334 -20.03 30.71 -4.14
CA TYR A 334 -20.57 32.07 -4.14
C TYR A 334 -19.49 33.16 -4.08
N TYR A 335 -18.33 32.88 -3.48
CA TYR A 335 -17.26 33.86 -3.28
C TYR A 335 -16.57 34.29 -4.59
N THR A 336 -16.89 33.64 -5.70
CA THR A 336 -16.35 34.02 -7.02
C THR A 336 -16.98 35.29 -7.60
N ASN A 337 -17.92 35.93 -6.86
CA ASN A 337 -18.56 37.20 -7.18
C ASN A 337 -19.13 37.26 -8.61
N ASP A 338 -19.84 36.23 -9.01
CA ASP A 338 -20.48 36.12 -10.31
C ASP A 338 -19.55 36.27 -11.52
N GLN A 339 -18.24 36.06 -11.31
CA GLN A 339 -17.26 36.07 -12.40
C GLN A 339 -17.61 34.96 -13.40
N PRO A 340 -17.71 35.27 -14.71
CA PRO A 340 -18.08 34.28 -15.70
C PRO A 340 -17.16 33.07 -15.71
N GLY A 341 -17.75 31.86 -15.69
CA GLY A 341 -17.04 30.60 -15.77
C GLY A 341 -16.34 30.16 -14.48
N THR A 342 -16.35 30.95 -13.41
CA THR A 342 -15.51 30.65 -12.21
C THR A 342 -16.25 29.95 -11.09
N ALA A 343 -17.54 29.68 -11.22
CA ALA A 343 -18.35 29.24 -10.10
C ALA A 343 -17.94 27.89 -9.52
N VAL A 344 -17.54 26.92 -10.36
CA VAL A 344 -17.16 25.60 -9.87
C VAL A 344 -15.69 25.61 -9.42
N GLN A 345 -15.47 25.33 -8.13
CA GLN A 345 -14.15 25.29 -7.53
C GLN A 345 -13.96 24.01 -6.74
N GLU A 346 -12.75 23.44 -6.81
CA GLU A 346 -12.28 22.37 -5.91
C GLU A 346 -11.28 22.99 -4.93
N LEU A 347 -11.53 22.79 -3.63
CA LEU A 347 -10.84 23.52 -2.56
C LEU A 347 -10.54 22.60 -1.38
N PRO A 348 -9.48 22.85 -0.60
CA PRO A 348 -9.29 22.17 0.68
C PRO A 348 -10.49 22.44 1.61
N TYR A 349 -11.16 21.37 2.04
CA TYR A 349 -12.41 21.44 2.80
C TYR A 349 -12.29 22.30 4.06
N ASN A 350 -11.26 22.05 4.89
CA ASN A 350 -11.05 22.79 6.13
C ASN A 350 -10.81 24.29 5.88
N TRP A 351 -10.02 24.61 4.85
CA TRP A 351 -9.79 26.00 4.48
C TRP A 351 -11.08 26.71 4.07
N TYR A 352 -11.89 26.05 3.25
CA TYR A 352 -13.14 26.63 2.76
C TYR A 352 -14.16 26.80 3.90
N TRP A 353 -14.27 25.83 4.80
CA TRP A 353 -15.15 25.93 5.98
C TRP A 353 -14.75 27.08 6.92
N HIS A 354 -13.43 27.31 7.11
CA HIS A 354 -12.95 28.46 7.89
C HIS A 354 -13.21 29.79 7.17
N LEU A 355 -13.09 29.84 5.84
CA LEU A 355 -13.44 31.02 5.04
C LEU A 355 -14.91 31.40 5.20
N ASP A 356 -15.80 30.41 5.32
CA ASP A 356 -17.25 30.59 5.56
C ASP A 356 -17.57 30.89 7.04
N GLY A 357 -16.58 31.07 7.92
CA GLY A 357 -16.77 31.41 9.34
C GLY A 357 -17.13 30.23 10.25
N CYS A 358 -16.75 29.01 9.87
CA CYS A 358 -17.03 27.78 10.62
C CYS A 358 -18.52 27.54 10.88
N THR A 359 -19.33 27.75 9.86
CA THR A 359 -20.79 27.63 9.88
C THR A 359 -21.22 26.23 10.35
N TYR A 360 -22.35 26.15 11.03
CA TYR A 360 -22.99 24.89 11.44
C TYR A 360 -23.23 24.00 10.22
N TYR A 361 -23.01 22.67 10.33
CA TYR A 361 -23.09 21.77 9.18
C TYR A 361 -23.75 20.43 9.49
N TYR A 362 -24.19 19.78 8.41
CA TYR A 362 -24.67 18.41 8.36
C TYR A 362 -23.88 17.64 7.32
N VAL A 363 -23.42 16.44 7.68
CA VAL A 363 -22.68 15.54 6.80
C VAL A 363 -23.59 14.37 6.40
N TYR A 364 -23.76 14.17 5.11
CA TYR A 364 -24.55 13.10 4.54
C TYR A 364 -23.67 12.18 3.72
N ARG A 365 -23.76 10.86 3.94
CA ARG A 365 -23.00 9.83 3.25
C ARG A 365 -23.92 8.86 2.55
N GLN A 366 -23.55 8.40 1.37
CA GLN A 366 -24.27 7.38 0.62
C GLN A 366 -24.14 6.03 1.35
N GLY A 367 -25.28 5.35 1.57
CA GLY A 367 -25.31 4.07 2.28
C GLY A 367 -24.71 2.91 1.49
N ASP A 368 -24.73 2.98 0.16
CA ASP A 368 -24.05 2.05 -0.74
C ASP A 368 -22.87 2.79 -1.42
N GLN A 369 -21.67 2.57 -0.92
CA GLN A 369 -20.46 3.27 -1.37
C GLN A 369 -20.17 3.03 -2.86
N HIS A 370 -20.45 1.81 -3.35
CA HIS A 370 -20.29 1.46 -4.75
C HIS A 370 -21.65 1.43 -5.50
N ARG A 371 -22.57 2.30 -5.13
CA ARG A 371 -23.87 2.42 -5.84
C ARG A 371 -23.65 2.72 -7.32
N ASN A 372 -24.23 1.87 -8.18
CA ASN A 372 -24.22 2.07 -9.62
C ASN A 372 -25.42 2.93 -10.08
#